data_252e2484181e3fa89fd5bfc264b74d8b
#
_entry.id   252e2484181e3fa89fd5bfc264b74d8b
#
_cell.length_a   1.000
_cell.length_b   1.000
_cell.length_c   1.000
_cell.angle_alpha   90.00
_cell.angle_beta   90.00
_cell.angle_gamma   90.00
#
_symmetry.space_group_name_H-M   'P 1'
#
loop_
_entity.id
_entity.type
_entity.pdbx_description
1 polymer ?
#
loop_
_entity_poly.entity_id
_entity_poly.type
_entity_poly.pdbx_seq_one_letter_code
_entity_poly.pdbx_strand_id
1 'polypeptide(L)'
;YVHLVSSLPIAMPTDLWVPVTKEIKPMQSHQYSLGGYYTGIKGWEFSVEGYYKDMRNVLEYKDGVSFFGSSTGWENKVEMGKGRSVGIELMAQKTLGKTTGWLSYTLSKSDRKFAKGGINNGERFPYKYDRRHNINLTVNHKFNERIDIGASWVFYTGGTSTIPEEKTAIIRPGNGANNGYTPGYEDYYNPAYNNSPNIGESNYVEHRNNYRLPASHRLNIGINFNRKTKHGMRIWNISLYNAYNSMNPAWVYRAYNYDGKAVIKKYTLLPCIPSFTYTYKF
;
A
#
# COMPACT_ATOMS: atom_id res chain seq x y z
N TYR A 1 -1.38 20.10 -13.77
CA TYR A 1 -0.91 19.21 -12.72
C TYR A 1 -2.10 18.64 -11.95
N VAL A 2 -1.97 17.40 -11.49
CA VAL A 2 -2.98 16.71 -10.67
C VAL A 2 -2.31 16.01 -9.50
N HIS A 3 -3.06 15.83 -8.41
CA HIS A 3 -2.67 15.00 -7.27
C HIS A 3 -3.52 13.75 -7.21
N LEU A 4 -2.92 12.63 -6.83
CA LEU A 4 -3.64 11.43 -6.43
C LEU A 4 -3.77 11.42 -4.90
N VAL A 5 -4.98 11.41 -4.40
CA VAL A 5 -5.28 11.31 -2.97
C VAL A 5 -5.94 9.96 -2.70
N SER A 6 -5.31 9.16 -1.87
CA SER A 6 -5.73 7.81 -1.52
C SER A 6 -5.80 7.66 0.00
N SER A 7 -6.82 6.98 0.49
CA SER A 7 -7.02 6.73 1.93
C SER A 7 -6.39 5.44 2.42
N LEU A 8 -6.18 4.47 1.54
CA LEU A 8 -5.67 3.14 1.88
C LEU A 8 -4.27 2.88 1.31
N PRO A 9 -3.52 1.92 1.84
CA PRO A 9 -2.21 1.53 1.32
C PRO A 9 -2.28 0.70 0.03
N ILE A 10 -3.47 0.42 -0.48
CA ILE A 10 -3.72 -0.21 -1.78
C ILE A 10 -4.48 0.77 -2.69
N ALA A 11 -4.24 0.69 -4.00
CA ALA A 11 -5.01 1.46 -4.96
C ALA A 11 -6.47 0.98 -4.97
N MET A 12 -7.39 1.93 -4.86
CA MET A 12 -8.82 1.67 -4.83
C MET A 12 -9.53 2.50 -5.91
N PRO A 13 -10.66 2.02 -6.43
CA PRO A 13 -11.49 2.83 -7.34
C PRO A 13 -11.97 4.17 -6.73
N THR A 14 -11.90 4.27 -5.41
CA THR A 14 -12.24 5.48 -4.63
C THR A 14 -11.09 6.46 -4.48
N ASP A 15 -9.90 6.15 -5.02
CA ASP A 15 -8.79 7.08 -5.07
C ASP A 15 -9.13 8.25 -5.98
N LEU A 16 -8.89 9.45 -5.51
CA LEU A 16 -9.33 10.66 -6.18
C LEU A 16 -8.16 11.38 -6.85
N TRP A 17 -8.31 11.68 -8.14
CA TRP A 17 -7.44 12.59 -8.87
C TRP A 17 -8.00 14.00 -8.76
N VAL A 18 -7.25 14.90 -8.13
CA VAL A 18 -7.66 16.29 -7.91
C VAL A 18 -6.73 17.25 -8.65
N PRO A 19 -7.27 18.31 -9.29
CA PRO A 19 -6.46 19.30 -9.96
C PRO A 19 -5.71 20.17 -8.97
N VAL A 20 -4.62 20.80 -9.44
CA VAL A 20 -3.96 21.89 -8.75
C VAL A 20 -4.83 23.14 -8.83
N THR A 21 -4.96 23.86 -7.73
CA THR A 21 -5.73 25.10 -7.62
C THR A 21 -4.87 26.23 -7.05
N LYS A 22 -5.46 27.38 -6.79
CA LYS A 22 -4.76 28.47 -6.08
C LYS A 22 -4.39 28.10 -4.65
N GLU A 23 -5.25 27.32 -3.99
CA GLU A 23 -5.11 26.84 -2.63
C GLU A 23 -4.18 25.61 -2.55
N ILE A 24 -4.33 24.69 -3.49
CA ILE A 24 -3.61 23.41 -3.53
C ILE A 24 -2.47 23.48 -4.55
N LYS A 25 -1.26 23.73 -4.05
CA LYS A 25 -0.05 23.89 -4.88
C LYS A 25 0.47 22.55 -5.38
N PRO A 26 1.18 22.52 -6.53
CA PRO A 26 1.82 21.30 -7.02
C PRO A 26 2.82 20.74 -5.99
N MET A 27 2.88 19.42 -5.90
CA MET A 27 3.92 18.74 -5.12
C MET A 27 5.28 18.99 -5.76
N GLN A 28 6.27 19.31 -4.93
CA GLN A 28 7.68 19.50 -5.33
C GLN A 28 8.54 18.47 -4.61
N SER A 29 9.58 18.01 -5.28
CA SER A 29 10.51 17.04 -4.72
C SER A 29 11.93 17.36 -5.14
N HIS A 30 12.84 17.37 -4.18
CA HIS A 30 14.29 17.41 -4.38
C HIS A 30 14.87 16.07 -3.93
N GLN A 31 15.60 15.41 -4.81
CA GLN A 31 16.25 14.16 -4.50
C GLN A 31 17.75 14.29 -4.73
N TYR A 32 18.51 13.80 -3.78
CA TYR A 32 19.95 13.66 -3.84
C TYR A 32 20.26 12.17 -3.76
N SER A 33 21.07 11.67 -4.69
CA SER A 33 21.51 10.28 -4.69
C SER A 33 23.00 10.18 -5.00
N LEU A 34 23.63 9.20 -4.39
CA LEU A 34 25.02 8.82 -4.64
C LEU A 34 25.10 7.31 -4.73
N GLY A 35 25.75 6.81 -5.78
CA GLY A 35 25.86 5.37 -6.01
C GLY A 35 27.16 4.98 -6.65
N GLY A 36 27.44 3.68 -6.58
CA GLY A 36 28.59 3.04 -7.22
C GLY A 36 28.17 1.78 -7.95
N TYR A 37 28.90 1.47 -9.03
CA TYR A 37 28.69 0.28 -9.85
C TYR A 37 30.00 -0.49 -9.97
N TYR A 38 29.89 -1.80 -9.93
CA TYR A 38 31.03 -2.69 -10.11
C TYR A 38 30.71 -3.80 -11.09
N THR A 39 31.51 -3.92 -12.15
CA THR A 39 31.35 -4.91 -13.24
C THR A 39 32.63 -5.74 -13.46
N GLY A 40 33.55 -5.72 -12.50
CA GLY A 40 34.85 -6.38 -12.62
C GLY A 40 34.81 -7.92 -12.65
N ILE A 41 33.67 -8.53 -12.34
CA ILE A 41 33.45 -9.99 -12.44
C ILE A 41 32.64 -10.29 -13.69
N LYS A 42 33.20 -11.07 -14.61
CA LYS A 42 32.54 -11.42 -15.89
C LYS A 42 31.16 -12.01 -15.66
N GLY A 43 30.14 -11.35 -16.23
CA GLY A 43 28.76 -11.76 -16.14
C GLY A 43 28.08 -11.40 -14.82
N TRP A 44 28.70 -10.55 -13.99
CA TRP A 44 28.09 -10.00 -12.80
C TRP A 44 28.13 -8.48 -12.81
N GLU A 45 27.07 -7.89 -12.31
CA GLU A 45 26.92 -6.45 -12.10
C GLU A 45 26.44 -6.23 -10.67
N PHE A 46 27.09 -5.31 -9.97
CA PHE A 46 26.71 -4.92 -8.61
C PHE A 46 26.48 -3.42 -8.57
N SER A 47 25.48 -2.99 -7.84
CA SER A 47 25.26 -1.58 -7.57
C SER A 47 24.89 -1.34 -6.12
N VAL A 48 25.31 -0.18 -5.62
CA VAL A 48 24.87 0.39 -4.34
C VAL A 48 24.51 1.84 -4.57
N GLU A 49 23.34 2.25 -4.07
CA GLU A 49 22.91 3.64 -4.14
C GLU A 49 22.29 4.05 -2.81
N GLY A 50 22.71 5.22 -2.30
CA GLY A 50 22.06 5.89 -1.19
C GLY A 50 21.29 7.11 -1.69
N TYR A 51 20.10 7.37 -1.17
CA TYR A 51 19.31 8.54 -1.56
C TYR A 51 18.67 9.23 -0.37
N TYR A 52 18.45 10.53 -0.54
CA TYR A 52 17.64 11.37 0.33
C TYR A 52 16.67 12.19 -0.54
N LYS A 53 15.39 12.19 -0.19
CA LYS A 53 14.34 12.90 -0.90
C LYS A 53 13.55 13.79 0.06
N ASP A 54 13.53 15.09 -0.22
CA ASP A 54 12.68 16.08 0.44
C ASP A 54 11.48 16.41 -0.44
N MET A 55 10.29 16.37 0.13
CA MET A 55 9.03 16.60 -0.60
C MET A 55 8.24 17.70 0.10
N ARG A 56 7.69 18.63 -0.71
CA ARG A 56 6.84 19.74 -0.27
C ARG A 56 5.49 19.66 -0.95
N ASN A 57 4.48 20.20 -0.29
CA ASN A 57 3.09 20.20 -0.75
C ASN A 57 2.56 18.78 -1.00
N VAL A 58 3.00 17.80 -0.19
CA VAL A 58 2.39 16.47 -0.21
C VAL A 58 0.98 16.57 0.31
N LEU A 59 0.03 15.91 -0.36
CA LEU A 59 -1.39 16.05 -0.08
C LEU A 59 -1.90 14.80 0.66
N GLU A 60 -2.67 15.01 1.72
CA GLU A 60 -3.34 13.95 2.48
C GLU A 60 -4.74 14.40 2.90
N TYR A 61 -5.64 13.44 3.13
CA TYR A 61 -6.92 13.73 3.75
C TYR A 61 -6.76 14.16 5.20
N LYS A 62 -7.52 15.18 5.61
CA LYS A 62 -7.65 15.55 7.02
C LYS A 62 -8.25 14.41 7.82
N ASP A 63 -7.97 14.39 9.12
CA ASP A 63 -8.52 13.38 10.00
C ASP A 63 -10.04 13.57 10.16
N GLY A 64 -10.79 12.47 10.18
CA GLY A 64 -12.24 12.49 10.37
C GLY A 64 -13.09 12.94 9.18
N VAL A 65 -12.50 13.28 8.02
CA VAL A 65 -13.29 13.70 6.86
C VAL A 65 -13.87 12.54 6.08
N SER A 66 -15.11 12.68 5.62
CA SER A 66 -15.75 11.76 4.67
C SER A 66 -15.82 12.41 3.29
N PHE A 67 -15.57 11.60 2.26
CA PHE A 67 -15.77 12.04 0.87
C PHE A 67 -17.23 11.95 0.43
N PHE A 68 -17.98 11.02 1.01
CA PHE A 68 -19.36 10.78 0.67
C PHE A 68 -20.31 11.63 1.55
N GLY A 69 -21.34 12.19 0.94
CA GLY A 69 -22.42 12.88 1.66
C GLY A 69 -22.08 14.25 2.27
N SER A 70 -20.98 14.88 1.86
CA SER A 70 -20.60 16.21 2.36
C SER A 70 -20.73 17.27 1.27
N SER A 71 -21.40 18.36 1.58
CA SER A 71 -21.51 19.57 0.73
C SER A 71 -20.24 20.39 0.66
N THR A 72 -19.23 20.09 1.49
CA THR A 72 -17.97 20.83 1.55
C THR A 72 -17.10 20.47 0.32
N GLY A 73 -16.52 21.47 -0.33
CA GLY A 73 -15.60 21.28 -1.45
C GLY A 73 -14.42 20.39 -1.06
N TRP A 74 -13.89 19.64 -2.03
CA TRP A 74 -12.80 18.68 -1.78
C TRP A 74 -11.53 19.33 -1.23
N GLU A 75 -11.25 20.59 -1.57
CA GLU A 75 -10.09 21.34 -1.09
C GLU A 75 -10.06 21.47 0.44
N ASN A 76 -11.24 21.62 1.07
CA ASN A 76 -11.36 21.71 2.52
C ASN A 76 -11.14 20.37 3.23
N LYS A 77 -11.16 19.26 2.50
CA LYS A 77 -10.99 17.89 3.04
C LYS A 77 -9.55 17.41 3.05
N VAL A 78 -8.66 18.15 2.43
CA VAL A 78 -7.23 17.80 2.29
C VAL A 78 -6.34 18.82 2.96
N GLU A 79 -5.13 18.45 3.25
CA GLU A 79 -4.10 19.31 3.81
C GLU A 79 -2.78 19.07 3.10
N MET A 80 -2.02 20.15 2.88
CA MET A 80 -0.68 20.09 2.32
C MET A 80 0.38 20.03 3.41
N GLY A 81 1.33 19.13 3.27
CA GLY A 81 2.41 18.93 4.22
C GLY A 81 3.77 18.76 3.56
N LYS A 82 4.70 18.24 4.34
CA LYS A 82 6.04 17.89 3.95
C LYS A 82 6.26 16.40 4.08
N GLY A 83 7.10 15.83 3.22
CA GLY A 83 7.52 14.46 3.31
C GLY A 83 9.03 14.33 3.16
N ARG A 84 9.58 13.27 3.68
CA ARG A 84 10.96 12.87 3.40
C ARG A 84 11.02 11.37 3.17
N SER A 85 12.00 10.97 2.36
CA SER A 85 12.34 9.57 2.19
C SER A 85 13.85 9.42 2.13
N VAL A 86 14.39 8.42 2.80
CA VAL A 86 15.81 8.09 2.80
C VAL A 86 15.94 6.59 2.63
N GLY A 87 16.95 6.13 1.89
CA GLY A 87 17.16 4.71 1.70
C GLY A 87 18.51 4.37 1.11
N ILE A 88 18.81 3.08 1.17
CA ILE A 88 19.95 2.44 0.53
C ILE A 88 19.40 1.30 -0.32
N GLU A 89 19.87 1.22 -1.55
CA GLU A 89 19.51 0.20 -2.53
C GLU A 89 20.76 -0.59 -2.92
N LEU A 90 20.65 -1.90 -2.90
CA LEU A 90 21.71 -2.83 -3.29
C LEU A 90 21.17 -3.73 -4.40
N MET A 91 21.96 -3.98 -5.42
CA MET A 91 21.61 -4.92 -6.49
C MET A 91 22.83 -5.78 -6.84
N ALA A 92 22.57 -7.06 -7.08
CA ALA A 92 23.50 -8.00 -7.68
C ALA A 92 22.77 -8.69 -8.84
N GLN A 93 23.33 -8.60 -10.04
CA GLN A 93 22.78 -9.20 -11.26
C GLN A 93 23.78 -10.13 -11.90
N LYS A 94 23.32 -11.30 -12.29
CA LYS A 94 24.08 -12.27 -13.09
C LYS A 94 23.46 -12.37 -14.47
N THR A 95 24.25 -12.05 -15.50
CA THR A 95 23.80 -11.95 -16.89
C THR A 95 24.26 -13.10 -17.78
N LEU A 96 25.28 -13.86 -17.36
CA LEU A 96 25.88 -14.92 -18.16
C LEU A 96 25.70 -16.30 -17.54
N GLY A 97 25.65 -17.32 -18.43
CA GLY A 97 25.59 -18.73 -18.07
C GLY A 97 24.17 -19.30 -18.15
N LYS A 98 24.02 -20.55 -17.74
CA LYS A 98 22.71 -21.24 -17.74
C LYS A 98 21.76 -20.69 -16.67
N THR A 99 22.32 -20.18 -15.60
CA THR A 99 21.56 -19.52 -14.51
C THR A 99 21.87 -18.04 -14.56
N THR A 100 20.81 -17.25 -14.76
CA THR A 100 20.85 -15.78 -14.76
C THR A 100 19.79 -15.25 -13.80
N GLY A 101 19.90 -13.99 -13.40
CA GLY A 101 18.92 -13.41 -12.49
C GLY A 101 19.47 -12.20 -11.75
N TRP A 102 18.70 -11.71 -10.81
CA TRP A 102 19.10 -10.57 -9.99
C TRP A 102 18.49 -10.65 -8.59
N LEU A 103 19.20 -10.08 -7.66
CA LEU A 103 18.77 -9.85 -6.29
C LEU A 103 18.84 -8.36 -6.04
N SER A 104 17.74 -7.76 -5.60
CA SER A 104 17.75 -6.40 -5.08
C SER A 104 17.30 -6.36 -3.64
N TYR A 105 17.89 -5.46 -2.88
CA TYR A 105 17.50 -5.16 -1.50
C TYR A 105 17.44 -3.65 -1.30
N THR A 106 16.32 -3.18 -0.76
CA THR A 106 16.14 -1.77 -0.38
C THR A 106 15.84 -1.69 1.11
N LEU A 107 16.63 -0.88 1.81
CA LEU A 107 16.33 -0.41 3.17
C LEU A 107 15.91 1.05 3.08
N SER A 108 14.68 1.38 3.47
CA SER A 108 14.17 2.74 3.34
C SER A 108 13.29 3.17 4.50
N LYS A 109 13.17 4.48 4.66
CA LYS A 109 12.25 5.15 5.59
C LYS A 109 11.56 6.30 4.87
N SER A 110 10.23 6.34 4.97
CA SER A 110 9.43 7.44 4.43
C SER A 110 8.42 7.93 5.46
N ASP A 111 8.37 9.23 5.66
CA ASP A 111 7.47 9.86 6.64
C ASP A 111 6.84 11.16 6.10
N ARG A 112 5.80 11.63 6.80
CA ARG A 112 5.07 12.85 6.52
C ARG A 112 4.99 13.73 7.77
N LYS A 113 4.83 15.04 7.54
CA LYS A 113 4.59 16.03 8.60
C LYS A 113 3.72 17.15 8.05
N PHE A 114 2.71 17.53 8.82
CA PHE A 114 1.77 18.62 8.50
C PHE A 114 1.90 19.80 9.47
N ALA A 115 1.02 20.77 9.38
CA ALA A 115 1.03 21.91 10.27
C ALA A 115 0.60 21.51 11.70
N LYS A 116 1.02 22.31 12.70
CA LYS A 116 0.54 22.15 14.08
C LYS A 116 -0.98 22.41 14.13
N GLY A 117 -1.71 21.52 14.79
CA GLY A 117 -3.17 21.55 14.84
C GLY A 117 -3.86 20.95 13.61
N GLY A 118 -3.10 20.51 12.58
CA GLY A 118 -3.59 19.75 11.44
C GLY A 118 -3.40 18.25 11.61
N ILE A 119 -3.22 17.54 10.48
CA ILE A 119 -3.05 16.09 10.47
C ILE A 119 -1.98 15.64 11.47
N ASN A 120 -2.34 14.66 12.32
CA ASN A 120 -1.49 14.11 13.38
C ASN A 120 -0.91 15.21 14.31
N ASN A 121 -1.68 16.26 14.55
CA ASN A 121 -1.31 17.44 15.36
C ASN A 121 0.06 18.06 15.01
N GLY A 122 0.48 17.90 13.76
CA GLY A 122 1.78 18.38 13.28
C GLY A 122 2.97 17.51 13.67
N GLU A 123 2.76 16.37 14.28
CA GLU A 123 3.80 15.40 14.56
C GLU A 123 4.15 14.60 13.32
N ARG A 124 5.38 14.12 13.26
CA ARG A 124 5.85 13.30 12.14
C ARG A 124 5.38 11.87 12.29
N PHE A 125 4.83 11.31 11.23
CA PHE A 125 4.33 9.93 11.20
C PHE A 125 4.82 9.17 9.97
N PRO A 126 4.89 7.81 10.02
CA PRO A 126 5.27 7.01 8.87
C PRO A 126 4.27 7.19 7.72
N TYR A 127 4.77 7.28 6.49
CA TYR A 127 3.90 7.28 5.33
C TYR A 127 3.27 5.90 5.12
N LYS A 128 2.05 5.83 4.65
CA LYS A 128 1.32 4.56 4.44
C LYS A 128 2.06 3.53 3.57
N TYR A 129 2.93 3.98 2.67
CA TYR A 129 3.79 3.14 1.85
C TYR A 129 5.21 2.99 2.42
N ASP A 130 5.45 3.34 3.68
CA ASP A 130 6.74 3.14 4.34
C ASP A 130 7.00 1.66 4.54
N ARG A 131 7.84 1.08 3.67
CA ARG A 131 8.32 -0.29 3.74
C ARG A 131 9.78 -0.28 4.08
N ARG A 132 10.15 -0.78 5.27
CA ARG A 132 11.53 -0.75 5.75
C ARG A 132 12.46 -1.61 4.94
N HIS A 133 12.04 -2.82 4.65
CA HIS A 133 12.82 -3.80 3.90
C HIS A 133 12.03 -4.21 2.67
N ASN A 134 12.68 -4.24 1.53
CA ASN A 134 12.14 -4.77 0.30
C ASN A 134 13.21 -5.63 -0.37
N ILE A 135 12.93 -6.89 -0.63
CA ILE A 135 13.83 -7.84 -1.26
C ILE A 135 13.12 -8.40 -2.48
N ASN A 136 13.80 -8.39 -3.61
CA ASN A 136 13.31 -9.03 -4.83
C ASN A 136 14.42 -9.93 -5.37
N LEU A 137 14.08 -11.19 -5.58
CA LEU A 137 14.96 -12.18 -6.20
C LEU A 137 14.27 -12.73 -7.44
N THR A 138 14.95 -12.66 -8.57
CA THR A 138 14.51 -13.31 -9.81
C THR A 138 15.63 -14.21 -10.30
N VAL A 139 15.31 -15.45 -10.60
CA VAL A 139 16.24 -16.45 -11.11
C VAL A 139 15.63 -17.12 -12.32
N ASN A 140 16.39 -17.22 -13.39
CA ASN A 140 16.08 -18.01 -14.57
C ASN A 140 17.16 -19.06 -14.74
N HIS A 141 16.75 -20.30 -14.92
CA HIS A 141 17.67 -21.41 -15.19
C HIS A 141 17.30 -22.13 -16.47
N LYS A 142 18.24 -22.20 -17.39
CA LYS A 142 18.10 -22.89 -18.66
C LYS A 142 18.73 -24.28 -18.54
N PHE A 143 17.90 -25.32 -18.39
CA PHE A 143 18.38 -26.70 -18.35
C PHE A 143 18.99 -27.11 -19.69
N ASN A 144 18.24 -26.82 -20.77
CA ASN A 144 18.64 -27.07 -22.15
C ASN A 144 17.84 -26.12 -23.09
N GLU A 145 17.94 -26.31 -24.41
CA GLU A 145 17.20 -25.48 -25.37
C GLU A 145 15.68 -25.65 -25.33
N ARG A 146 15.20 -26.76 -24.71
CA ARG A 146 13.78 -27.08 -24.65
C ARG A 146 13.10 -26.71 -23.37
N ILE A 147 13.86 -26.65 -22.26
CA ILE A 147 13.29 -26.46 -20.92
C ILE A 147 14.08 -25.38 -20.19
N ASP A 148 13.36 -24.38 -19.75
CA ASP A 148 13.83 -23.38 -18.81
C ASP A 148 12.81 -23.13 -17.69
N ILE A 149 13.28 -22.77 -16.51
CA ILE A 149 12.50 -22.44 -15.34
C ILE A 149 12.81 -21.01 -14.93
N GLY A 150 11.76 -20.26 -14.58
CA GLY A 150 11.86 -18.94 -13.98
C GLY A 150 11.22 -18.96 -12.60
N ALA A 151 11.85 -18.32 -11.64
CA ALA A 151 11.30 -18.09 -10.33
C ALA A 151 11.49 -16.63 -9.91
N SER A 152 10.50 -16.04 -9.28
CA SER A 152 10.62 -14.73 -8.66
C SER A 152 10.07 -14.76 -7.24
N TRP A 153 10.87 -14.28 -6.30
CA TRP A 153 10.49 -14.16 -4.92
C TRP A 153 10.57 -12.72 -4.47
N VAL A 154 9.50 -12.27 -3.82
CA VAL A 154 9.40 -10.89 -3.30
C VAL A 154 9.10 -10.99 -1.81
N PHE A 155 9.82 -10.18 -1.04
CA PHE A 155 9.56 -9.95 0.37
C PHE A 155 9.56 -8.45 0.64
N TYR A 156 8.58 -7.97 1.40
CA TYR A 156 8.59 -6.60 1.93
C TYR A 156 7.93 -6.51 3.30
N THR A 157 8.46 -5.66 4.15
CA THR A 157 7.76 -5.28 5.40
C THR A 157 6.48 -4.55 5.05
N GLY A 158 5.41 -4.79 5.80
CA GLY A 158 4.13 -4.16 5.57
C GLY A 158 4.21 -2.63 5.63
N GLY A 159 3.37 -1.98 4.85
CA GLY A 159 3.09 -0.55 4.99
C GLY A 159 2.39 -0.25 6.31
N THR A 160 2.07 1.02 6.53
CA THR A 160 1.38 1.44 7.74
C THR A 160 -0.08 1.81 7.46
N SER A 161 -0.92 1.65 8.46
CA SER A 161 -2.34 1.96 8.42
C SER A 161 -2.77 2.59 9.74
N THR A 162 -3.80 3.41 9.69
CA THR A 162 -4.42 3.97 10.89
C THR A 162 -5.48 3.00 11.41
N ILE A 163 -5.32 2.54 12.64
CA ILE A 163 -6.30 1.67 13.32
C ILE A 163 -6.78 2.39 14.57
N PRO A 164 -8.10 2.48 14.78
CA PRO A 164 -8.63 3.03 16.03
C PRO A 164 -8.12 2.25 17.23
N GLU A 165 -7.58 2.97 18.21
CA GLU A 165 -7.06 2.38 19.46
C GLU A 165 -8.19 2.11 20.43
N GLU A 166 -9.15 3.02 20.51
CA GLU A 166 -10.31 2.93 21.40
C GLU A 166 -11.58 3.37 20.69
N LYS A 167 -12.71 2.92 21.22
CA LYS A 167 -14.02 3.45 20.92
C LYS A 167 -14.48 4.26 22.12
N THR A 168 -14.79 5.53 21.88
CA THR A 168 -15.31 6.43 22.90
C THR A 168 -16.80 6.64 22.66
N ALA A 169 -17.60 6.50 23.71
CA ALA A 169 -19.01 6.88 23.66
C ALA A 169 -19.11 8.40 23.47
N ILE A 170 -19.85 8.81 22.45
CA ILE A 170 -20.19 10.23 22.25
C ILE A 170 -21.65 10.40 22.66
N ILE A 171 -21.89 11.27 23.61
CA ILE A 171 -23.26 11.75 23.90
C ILE A 171 -23.58 12.78 22.83
N ARG A 172 -24.39 12.39 21.87
CA ARG A 172 -24.98 13.37 20.93
C ARG A 172 -26.10 14.08 21.67
N PRO A 173 -26.22 15.42 21.55
CA PRO A 173 -27.38 16.12 22.10
C PRO A 173 -28.65 15.42 21.61
N GLY A 174 -29.52 15.07 22.53
CA GLY A 174 -30.78 14.43 22.19
C GLY A 174 -31.55 15.28 21.19
N ASN A 175 -32.35 14.66 20.38
CA ASN A 175 -33.14 15.28 19.31
C ASN A 175 -34.16 16.29 19.86
N GLY A 176 -33.69 17.51 20.14
CA GLY A 176 -34.57 18.62 19.87
C GLY A 176 -34.80 18.65 18.34
N ALA A 177 -35.97 18.83 17.88
CA ALA A 177 -36.40 18.78 16.46
C ALA A 177 -35.62 19.65 15.46
N ASN A 178 -34.48 20.26 15.87
CA ASN A 178 -33.68 21.21 15.10
C ASN A 178 -32.27 20.77 14.80
N ASN A 179 -31.81 19.55 15.16
CA ASN A 179 -30.39 19.15 15.00
C ASN A 179 -30.08 18.34 13.74
N GLY A 180 -30.94 18.39 12.73
CA GLY A 180 -30.64 17.71 11.43
C GLY A 180 -30.58 16.18 11.50
N TYR A 181 -30.98 15.57 12.61
CA TYR A 181 -31.17 14.12 12.69
C TYR A 181 -32.55 13.81 12.11
N THR A 182 -32.59 12.94 11.15
CA THR A 182 -33.83 12.34 10.67
C THR A 182 -34.04 11.06 11.50
N PRO A 183 -35.05 11.02 12.41
CA PRO A 183 -35.35 9.83 13.17
C PRO A 183 -35.63 8.67 12.22
N GLY A 184 -35.11 7.48 12.51
CA GLY A 184 -35.55 6.27 11.83
C GLY A 184 -37.05 6.00 12.09
N TYR A 185 -37.65 5.17 11.27
CA TYR A 185 -39.09 4.83 11.40
C TYR A 185 -39.44 4.30 12.81
N GLU A 186 -38.53 3.58 13.45
CA GLU A 186 -38.70 3.03 14.80
C GLU A 186 -38.63 4.08 15.89
N ASP A 187 -37.87 5.16 15.69
CA ASP A 187 -37.75 6.26 16.67
C ASP A 187 -39.06 7.07 16.76
N TYR A 188 -39.85 7.09 15.68
CA TYR A 188 -41.13 7.80 15.64
C TYR A 188 -42.20 7.19 16.55
N TYR A 189 -42.14 5.89 16.76
CA TYR A 189 -43.16 5.15 17.51
C TYR A 189 -42.76 4.80 18.96
N ASN A 190 -41.50 5.10 19.36
CA ASN A 190 -41.06 4.82 20.71
C ASN A 190 -40.77 6.10 21.49
N PRO A 191 -41.70 6.56 22.35
CA PRO A 191 -41.54 7.78 23.15
C PRO A 191 -40.30 7.76 24.07
N ALA A 192 -39.78 6.59 24.42
CA ALA A 192 -38.60 6.44 25.24
C ALA A 192 -37.31 6.87 24.50
N TYR A 193 -37.30 6.81 23.18
CA TYR A 193 -36.16 7.26 22.37
C TYR A 193 -36.12 8.75 22.15
N ASN A 194 -37.25 9.45 22.24
CA ASN A 194 -37.32 10.90 22.01
C ASN A 194 -36.67 11.76 23.10
N ASN A 195 -36.38 11.18 24.27
CA ASN A 195 -35.75 11.89 25.42
C ASN A 195 -34.42 11.25 25.87
N SER A 196 -33.96 10.17 25.26
CA SER A 196 -32.68 9.56 25.61
C SER A 196 -31.55 10.21 24.84
N PRO A 197 -30.43 10.52 25.51
CA PRO A 197 -29.24 10.99 24.81
C PRO A 197 -28.80 9.93 23.78
N ASN A 198 -28.71 10.34 22.52
CA ASN A 198 -28.25 9.44 21.47
C ASN A 198 -26.76 9.15 21.69
N ILE A 199 -26.47 7.97 22.23
CA ILE A 199 -25.10 7.53 22.47
C ILE A 199 -24.55 6.97 21.16
N GLY A 200 -23.71 7.75 20.50
CA GLY A 200 -22.92 7.31 19.36
C GLY A 200 -21.58 6.77 19.79
N GLU A 201 -20.92 6.02 18.92
CA GLU A 201 -19.53 5.63 19.09
C GLU A 201 -18.63 6.48 18.20
N SER A 202 -17.52 6.97 18.74
CA SER A 202 -16.42 7.55 17.97
C SER A 202 -15.18 6.70 18.11
N ASN A 203 -14.43 6.62 17.04
CA ASN A 203 -13.14 5.97 17.04
C ASN A 203 -12.06 6.97 17.50
N TYR A 204 -11.34 6.63 18.55
CA TYR A 204 -10.17 7.38 18.98
C TYR A 204 -8.91 6.87 18.27
N VAL A 205 -8.15 7.79 17.74
CA VAL A 205 -6.86 7.55 17.07
C VAL A 205 -5.88 8.59 17.59
N GLU A 206 -4.87 8.18 18.33
CA GLU A 206 -3.85 9.07 18.87
C GLU A 206 -2.85 9.46 17.78
N HIS A 207 -2.36 8.46 17.05
CA HIS A 207 -1.36 8.67 16.00
C HIS A 207 -1.80 8.11 14.65
N ARG A 208 -1.58 8.89 13.61
CA ARG A 208 -1.84 8.45 12.23
C ARG A 208 -0.82 7.40 11.81
N ASN A 209 -1.29 6.38 11.08
CA ASN A 209 -0.47 5.25 10.62
C ASN A 209 0.24 4.52 11.77
N ASN A 210 -0.47 4.38 12.90
CA ASN A 210 -0.02 3.78 14.15
C ASN A 210 0.23 2.26 14.07
N TYR A 211 -0.30 1.59 13.07
CA TYR A 211 -0.17 0.14 12.91
C TYR A 211 0.60 -0.23 11.65
N ARG A 212 1.63 -1.08 11.80
CA ARG A 212 2.35 -1.65 10.65
C ARG A 212 1.76 -3.02 10.28
N LEU A 213 1.37 -3.17 9.02
CA LEU A 213 0.86 -4.44 8.51
C LEU A 213 1.94 -5.52 8.62
N PRO A 214 1.55 -6.79 8.79
CA PRO A 214 2.48 -7.92 8.69
C PRO A 214 3.27 -7.89 7.38
N ALA A 215 4.47 -8.44 7.41
CA ALA A 215 5.29 -8.59 6.22
C ALA A 215 4.58 -9.45 5.17
N SER A 216 4.85 -9.14 3.92
CA SER A 216 4.32 -9.87 2.77
C SER A 216 5.46 -10.52 2.00
N HIS A 217 5.22 -11.74 1.53
CA HIS A 217 6.16 -12.44 0.67
C HIS A 217 5.41 -13.35 -0.32
N ARG A 218 6.00 -13.57 -1.48
CA ARG A 218 5.37 -14.36 -2.54
C ARG A 218 6.43 -14.97 -3.43
N LEU A 219 6.24 -16.25 -3.76
CA LEU A 219 7.02 -16.95 -4.75
C LEU A 219 6.16 -17.22 -5.98
N ASN A 220 6.65 -16.82 -7.15
CA ASN A 220 6.08 -17.21 -8.42
C ASN A 220 7.08 -18.14 -9.13
N ILE A 221 6.59 -19.19 -9.75
CA ILE A 221 7.42 -20.17 -10.48
C ILE A 221 6.76 -20.42 -11.83
N GLY A 222 7.55 -20.51 -12.88
CA GLY A 222 7.09 -20.87 -14.21
C GLY A 222 8.08 -21.77 -14.94
N ILE A 223 7.59 -22.73 -15.68
CA ILE A 223 8.37 -23.62 -16.52
C ILE A 223 7.95 -23.39 -17.96
N ASN A 224 8.93 -23.20 -18.85
CA ASN A 224 8.75 -23.08 -20.27
C ASN A 224 9.22 -24.36 -20.97
N PHE A 225 8.36 -24.87 -21.87
CA PHE A 225 8.68 -25.93 -22.79
C PHE A 225 8.78 -25.34 -24.20
N ASN A 226 10.00 -25.25 -24.72
CA ASN A 226 10.32 -24.60 -25.99
C ASN A 226 10.48 -25.65 -27.07
N ARG A 227 9.84 -25.47 -28.21
CA ARG A 227 9.99 -26.34 -29.38
C ARG A 227 10.19 -25.55 -30.66
N LYS A 228 11.37 -25.69 -31.29
CA LYS A 228 11.62 -25.14 -32.62
C LYS A 228 10.74 -25.87 -33.65
N THR A 229 10.15 -25.11 -34.54
CA THR A 229 9.37 -25.61 -35.69
C THR A 229 9.97 -25.07 -36.98
N LYS A 230 9.50 -25.58 -38.13
CA LYS A 230 10.01 -25.17 -39.45
C LYS A 230 9.87 -23.66 -39.72
N HIS A 231 8.85 -23.00 -39.13
CA HIS A 231 8.52 -21.60 -39.39
C HIS A 231 8.50 -20.75 -38.10
N GLY A 232 9.14 -21.21 -36.98
CA GLY A 232 9.13 -20.45 -35.76
C GLY A 232 9.40 -21.27 -34.49
N MET A 233 8.94 -20.79 -33.37
CA MET A 233 9.12 -21.43 -32.06
C MET A 233 7.79 -21.50 -31.30
N ARG A 234 7.45 -22.68 -30.80
CA ARG A 234 6.32 -22.90 -29.87
C ARG A 234 6.82 -22.90 -28.44
N ILE A 235 6.14 -22.18 -27.56
CA ILE A 235 6.45 -22.13 -26.15
C ILE A 235 5.17 -22.43 -25.37
N TRP A 236 5.23 -23.45 -24.52
CA TRP A 236 4.21 -23.75 -23.54
C TRP A 236 4.73 -23.31 -22.17
N ASN A 237 4.01 -22.44 -21.51
CA ASN A 237 4.35 -22.00 -20.15
C ASN A 237 3.31 -22.52 -19.17
N ILE A 238 3.77 -23.15 -18.10
CA ILE A 238 2.97 -23.49 -16.93
C ILE A 238 3.55 -22.71 -15.77
N SER A 239 2.73 -21.93 -15.09
CA SER A 239 3.20 -21.11 -13.99
C SER A 239 2.23 -21.08 -12.80
N LEU A 240 2.80 -20.81 -11.64
CA LEU A 240 2.09 -20.64 -10.39
C LEU A 240 2.41 -19.24 -9.84
N TYR A 241 1.40 -18.41 -9.72
CA TYR A 241 1.47 -17.20 -8.94
C TYR A 241 1.23 -17.55 -7.49
N ASN A 242 2.05 -17.00 -6.57
CA ASN A 242 1.96 -17.29 -5.14
C ASN A 242 2.02 -18.81 -4.83
N ALA A 243 3.07 -19.47 -5.30
CA ALA A 243 3.19 -20.93 -5.34
C ALA A 243 3.01 -21.63 -3.98
N TYR A 244 3.35 -20.98 -2.87
CA TYR A 244 3.14 -21.51 -1.52
C TYR A 244 1.92 -20.88 -0.81
N ASN A 245 1.02 -20.23 -1.58
CA ASN A 245 -0.25 -19.68 -1.10
C ASN A 245 -0.12 -18.77 0.14
N SER A 246 0.86 -17.85 0.13
CA SER A 246 1.04 -16.89 1.21
C SER A 246 -0.18 -15.97 1.31
N MET A 247 -0.74 -15.89 2.51
CA MET A 247 -1.90 -15.04 2.81
C MET A 247 -1.46 -13.63 3.17
N ASN A 248 -0.98 -12.88 2.17
CA ASN A 248 -0.47 -11.52 2.33
C ASN A 248 -1.59 -10.53 2.67
N PRO A 249 -1.40 -9.65 3.67
CA PRO A 249 -2.41 -8.68 4.04
C PRO A 249 -2.54 -7.60 2.95
N ALA A 250 -3.76 -7.40 2.44
CA ALA A 250 -4.10 -6.26 1.61
C ALA A 250 -4.43 -5.04 2.49
N TRP A 251 -5.27 -5.24 3.49
CA TRP A 251 -5.55 -4.26 4.55
C TRP A 251 -5.93 -4.98 5.85
N VAL A 252 -6.00 -4.23 6.93
CA VAL A 252 -6.37 -4.70 8.26
C VAL A 252 -7.48 -3.82 8.84
N TYR A 253 -8.29 -4.40 9.73
CA TYR A 253 -9.35 -3.70 10.42
C TYR A 253 -9.54 -4.26 11.82
N ARG A 254 -10.03 -3.42 12.72
CA ARG A 254 -10.40 -3.82 14.07
C ARG A 254 -11.76 -4.54 14.04
N ALA A 255 -11.84 -5.66 14.70
CA ALA A 255 -13.06 -6.44 14.88
C ALA A 255 -13.14 -6.94 16.34
N TYR A 256 -14.22 -7.58 16.69
CA TYR A 256 -14.37 -8.25 17.98
C TYR A 256 -14.50 -9.75 17.75
N ASN A 257 -13.89 -10.55 18.63
CA ASN A 257 -14.09 -11.98 18.63
C ASN A 257 -15.39 -12.35 19.38
N TYR A 258 -15.68 -13.65 19.49
CA TYR A 258 -16.88 -14.14 20.19
C TYR A 258 -16.90 -13.79 21.69
N ASP A 259 -15.74 -13.57 22.31
CA ASP A 259 -15.61 -13.16 23.72
C ASP A 259 -15.69 -11.64 23.91
N GLY A 260 -16.00 -10.89 22.88
CA GLY A 260 -16.05 -9.43 22.90
C GLY A 260 -14.68 -8.74 22.96
N LYS A 261 -13.57 -9.47 22.79
CA LYS A 261 -12.22 -8.89 22.79
C LYS A 261 -11.90 -8.29 21.42
N ALA A 262 -11.31 -7.10 21.42
CA ALA A 262 -10.83 -6.45 20.21
C ALA A 262 -9.69 -7.27 19.59
N VAL A 263 -9.80 -7.54 18.31
CA VAL A 263 -8.80 -8.25 17.49
C VAL A 263 -8.57 -7.52 16.18
N ILE A 264 -7.37 -7.63 15.63
CA ILE A 264 -7.07 -7.10 14.31
C ILE A 264 -7.20 -8.24 13.31
N LYS A 265 -8.13 -8.09 12.38
CA LYS A 265 -8.33 -9.02 11.27
C LYS A 265 -7.67 -8.48 10.01
N LYS A 266 -7.18 -9.37 9.15
CA LYS A 266 -6.60 -9.01 7.84
C LYS A 266 -7.45 -9.54 6.70
N TYR A 267 -7.59 -8.73 5.66
CA TYR A 267 -8.03 -9.19 4.35
C TYR A 267 -6.81 -9.58 3.51
N THR A 268 -6.93 -10.72 2.85
CA THR A 268 -5.90 -11.25 1.95
C THR A 268 -6.47 -11.37 0.55
N LEU A 269 -5.64 -11.05 -0.44
CA LEU A 269 -6.01 -11.13 -1.85
C LEU A 269 -5.02 -12.05 -2.56
N LEU A 270 -5.49 -12.61 -3.67
CA LEU A 270 -4.70 -13.39 -4.61
C LEU A 270 -4.01 -14.62 -3.98
N PRO A 271 -4.76 -15.71 -3.80
CA PRO A 271 -4.23 -17.01 -3.39
C PRO A 271 -3.28 -17.58 -4.45
N CYS A 272 -2.92 -18.84 -4.34
CA CYS A 272 -2.20 -19.55 -5.40
C CYS A 272 -3.05 -19.62 -6.68
N ILE A 273 -2.52 -19.07 -7.78
CA ILE A 273 -3.21 -19.04 -9.08
C ILE A 273 -2.36 -19.75 -10.11
N PRO A 274 -2.80 -20.90 -10.62
CA PRO A 274 -2.16 -21.55 -11.76
C PRO A 274 -2.48 -20.79 -13.05
N SER A 275 -1.52 -20.73 -13.94
CA SER A 275 -1.66 -20.15 -15.27
C SER A 275 -1.03 -21.04 -16.32
N PHE A 276 -1.65 -21.05 -17.49
CA PHE A 276 -1.18 -21.76 -18.67
C PHE A 276 -1.16 -20.81 -19.86
N THR A 277 -0.03 -20.75 -20.57
CA THR A 277 0.14 -19.87 -21.72
C THR A 277 0.76 -20.60 -22.88
N TYR A 278 0.21 -20.40 -24.07
CA TYR A 278 0.80 -20.85 -25.32
C TYR A 278 1.24 -19.64 -26.14
N THR A 279 2.51 -19.65 -26.57
CA THR A 279 3.06 -18.61 -27.43
C THR A 279 3.66 -19.24 -28.68
N TYR A 280 3.32 -18.69 -29.84
CA TYR A 280 3.96 -19.02 -31.11
C TYR A 280 4.69 -17.76 -31.62
N LYS A 281 6.01 -17.91 -31.83
CA LYS A 281 6.86 -16.88 -32.46
C LYS A 281 7.16 -17.34 -33.88
N PHE A 282 6.82 -16.54 -34.83
CA PHE A 282 7.04 -16.74 -36.26
C PHE A 282 8.07 -15.75 -36.77
#